data_200146e426ffbae440688bbf1776b1f4
#
_entry.id   200146e426ffbae440688bbf1776b1f4
#
_cell.length_a   1.000
_cell.length_b   1.000
_cell.length_c   1.000
_cell.angle_alpha   90.00
_cell.angle_beta   90.00
_cell.angle_gamma   90.00
#
_symmetry.space_group_name_H-M   'P 1'
#
loop_
_entity.id
_entity.type
_entity.pdbx_description
1 polymer ?
#
loop_
_entity_poly.entity_id
_entity_poly.type
_entity_poly.pdbx_seq_one_letter_code
_entity_poly.pdbx_strand_id
1 'polypeptide(L)'
;MCIAHVASMAGISSYATLLPQLQDEWGMNNSQAGFVSGAFFAGYMAAVPLLASLTDRVDARRVYLGSSLLAGASLFAFAWLARGVNSASLLQVLAGAGIAGTYMPGLRALTDNLEGARTQSRAVAFYTAVFGAGTSLSILFSGAIADALGWRWAFGLAAFGPLIAGLMVTGGLPPRRPAPPQGTHVLDFRPVLKAREVRPYIFGYAVHCWELFGSRSWLVAFIVFVQGLRVAEGAAPAAWSAVTIAAIANLFGPPASIFGNELAMRHGRERWIWMAMLASGLLTCVFGFASFLPWYALAALAMLHMSLVMSDSSALTAGLVTRADERIRGAAMAVHSMLGFGAGFVSPLVFGVVLDLAGGNLNPLAWGLAFASLGVGPVFMAKFIRVQAAGGRRVRR
;
A
#
# COMPACT_ATOMS: atom_id res chain seq x y z
N MET A 1 11.61 1.69 17.06
CA MET A 1 10.85 0.94 16.01
C MET A 1 10.05 1.85 15.10
N CYS A 2 9.13 2.73 15.58
CA CYS A 2 8.33 3.58 14.70
C CYS A 2 9.18 4.50 13.81
N ILE A 3 10.19 5.17 14.36
CA ILE A 3 11.13 6.01 13.59
C ILE A 3 11.89 5.17 12.55
N ALA A 4 12.39 4.00 12.94
CA ALA A 4 13.05 3.09 12.01
C ALA A 4 12.10 2.63 10.89
N HIS A 5 10.82 2.38 11.20
CA HIS A 5 9.84 2.02 10.20
C HIS A 5 9.58 3.16 9.20
N VAL A 6 9.38 4.40 9.68
CA VAL A 6 9.26 5.57 8.80
C VAL A 6 10.50 5.74 7.93
N ALA A 7 11.69 5.62 8.51
CA ALA A 7 12.95 5.70 7.75
C ALA A 7 13.05 4.60 6.68
N SER A 8 12.66 3.35 7.01
CA SER A 8 12.68 2.25 6.02
C SER A 8 11.81 2.51 4.81
N MET A 9 10.79 3.34 4.95
CA MET A 9 9.83 3.69 3.91
C MET A 9 10.25 4.88 3.04
N ALA A 10 11.44 5.47 3.23
CA ALA A 10 11.85 6.70 2.53
C ALA A 10 11.69 6.62 0.99
N GLY A 11 11.88 5.45 0.39
CA GLY A 11 11.76 5.23 -1.05
C GLY A 11 10.49 4.51 -1.53
N ILE A 12 9.53 4.20 -0.64
CA ILE A 12 8.39 3.35 -1.02
C ILE A 12 7.49 3.97 -2.09
N SER A 13 7.39 5.29 -2.12
CA SER A 13 6.55 6.03 -3.07
C SER A 13 7.36 6.75 -4.14
N SER A 14 8.70 6.61 -4.16
CA SER A 14 9.55 7.37 -5.08
C SER A 14 9.17 7.14 -6.53
N TYR A 15 8.94 5.90 -6.95
CA TYR A 15 8.55 5.61 -8.32
C TYR A 15 7.18 6.23 -8.68
N ALA A 16 6.16 6.04 -7.85
CA ALA A 16 4.82 6.60 -8.08
C ALA A 16 4.83 8.14 -8.11
N THR A 17 5.66 8.77 -7.27
CA THR A 17 5.82 10.23 -7.23
C THR A 17 6.48 10.76 -8.50
N LEU A 18 7.46 10.05 -9.03
CA LEU A 18 8.28 10.45 -10.15
C LEU A 18 7.86 9.77 -11.48
N LEU A 19 6.72 9.05 -11.44
CA LEU A 19 6.21 8.30 -12.58
C LEU A 19 6.09 9.15 -13.86
N PRO A 20 5.51 10.39 -13.85
CA PRO A 20 5.42 11.19 -15.05
C PRO A 20 6.81 11.50 -15.65
N GLN A 21 7.76 11.90 -14.80
CA GLN A 21 9.12 12.22 -15.24
C GLN A 21 9.86 11.00 -15.82
N LEU A 22 9.75 9.84 -15.15
CA LEU A 22 10.40 8.60 -15.60
C LEU A 22 9.72 8.03 -16.85
N GLN A 23 8.42 8.24 -16.99
CA GLN A 23 7.66 7.84 -18.17
C GLN A 23 8.12 8.61 -19.40
N ASP A 24 8.29 9.91 -19.26
CA ASP A 24 8.79 10.78 -20.34
C ASP A 24 10.25 10.48 -20.67
N GLU A 25 11.14 10.36 -19.65
CA GLU A 25 12.58 10.11 -19.86
C GLU A 25 12.87 8.77 -20.57
N TRP A 26 12.05 7.75 -20.27
CA TRP A 26 12.26 6.40 -20.82
C TRP A 26 11.32 6.06 -21.98
N GLY A 27 10.45 6.99 -22.39
CA GLY A 27 9.48 6.77 -23.48
C GLY A 27 8.51 5.63 -23.20
N MET A 28 8.09 5.45 -21.94
CA MET A 28 7.21 4.35 -21.55
C MET A 28 5.75 4.66 -21.89
N ASN A 29 5.02 3.67 -22.40
CA ASN A 29 3.57 3.74 -22.41
C ASN A 29 3.00 3.52 -21.01
N ASN A 30 1.70 3.77 -20.81
CA ASN A 30 1.08 3.69 -19.47
C ASN A 30 1.07 2.25 -18.92
N SER A 31 0.90 1.25 -19.76
CA SER A 31 0.98 -0.16 -19.37
C SER A 31 2.35 -0.51 -18.80
N GLN A 32 3.43 -0.05 -19.43
CA GLN A 32 4.79 -0.24 -18.96
C GLN A 32 5.06 0.48 -17.64
N ALA A 33 4.61 1.74 -17.51
CA ALA A 33 4.74 2.52 -16.29
C ALA A 33 3.98 1.87 -15.12
N GLY A 34 2.76 1.37 -15.37
CA GLY A 34 1.98 0.62 -14.40
C GLY A 34 2.62 -0.71 -14.01
N PHE A 35 3.23 -1.43 -14.96
CA PHE A 35 3.96 -2.67 -14.68
C PHE A 35 5.17 -2.42 -13.76
N VAL A 36 5.98 -1.41 -14.03
CA VAL A 36 7.12 -1.04 -13.16
C VAL A 36 6.64 -0.67 -11.75
N SER A 37 5.54 0.10 -11.65
CA SER A 37 4.93 0.44 -10.36
C SER A 37 4.47 -0.80 -9.60
N GLY A 38 3.80 -1.73 -10.29
CA GLY A 38 3.33 -2.99 -9.72
C GLY A 38 4.47 -3.93 -9.31
N ALA A 39 5.59 -3.92 -10.01
CA ALA A 39 6.73 -4.81 -9.77
C ALA A 39 7.24 -4.76 -8.32
N PHE A 40 7.16 -3.60 -7.66
CA PHE A 40 7.44 -3.46 -6.22
C PHE A 40 6.57 -4.40 -5.39
N PHE A 41 5.27 -4.42 -5.64
CA PHE A 41 4.32 -5.25 -4.90
C PHE A 41 4.45 -6.73 -5.23
N ALA A 42 4.90 -7.09 -6.44
CA ALA A 42 5.24 -8.48 -6.78
C ALA A 42 6.39 -9.00 -5.93
N GLY A 43 7.46 -8.20 -5.77
CA GLY A 43 8.58 -8.53 -4.89
C GLY A 43 8.16 -8.66 -3.43
N TYR A 44 7.32 -7.74 -2.97
CA TYR A 44 6.76 -7.76 -1.62
C TYR A 44 5.93 -9.03 -1.38
N MET A 45 4.98 -9.33 -2.28
CA MET A 45 4.13 -10.52 -2.22
C MET A 45 4.93 -11.82 -2.14
N ALA A 46 5.96 -11.96 -2.97
CA ALA A 46 6.80 -13.15 -3.00
C ALA A 46 7.66 -13.31 -1.73
N ALA A 47 8.14 -12.21 -1.16
CA ALA A 47 9.06 -12.23 -0.01
C ALA A 47 8.34 -12.40 1.34
N VAL A 48 7.12 -11.88 1.52
CA VAL A 48 6.40 -11.89 2.80
C VAL A 48 6.33 -13.27 3.47
N PRO A 49 5.86 -14.35 2.82
CA PRO A 49 5.72 -15.64 3.47
C PRO A 49 7.08 -16.23 3.85
N LEU A 50 8.12 -15.98 3.06
CA LEU A 50 9.48 -16.47 3.30
C LEU A 50 10.12 -15.73 4.48
N LEU A 51 10.05 -14.41 4.49
CA LEU A 51 10.68 -13.59 5.52
C LEU A 51 9.95 -13.67 6.86
N ALA A 52 8.62 -13.79 6.84
CA ALA A 52 7.83 -14.03 8.05
C ALA A 52 8.19 -15.38 8.69
N SER A 53 8.26 -16.47 7.90
CA SER A 53 8.66 -17.78 8.42
C SER A 53 10.14 -17.85 8.84
N LEU A 54 10.99 -17.05 8.21
CA LEU A 54 12.42 -16.97 8.60
C LEU A 54 12.58 -16.42 10.03
N THR A 55 11.68 -15.52 10.47
CA THR A 55 11.72 -15.01 11.85
C THR A 55 11.38 -16.06 12.92
N ASP A 56 10.87 -17.24 12.55
CA ASP A 56 10.71 -18.37 13.47
C ASP A 56 12.03 -19.11 13.75
N ARG A 57 13.04 -18.90 12.93
CA ARG A 57 14.35 -19.58 13.02
C ARG A 57 15.51 -18.61 13.28
N VAL A 58 15.37 -17.38 12.85
CA VAL A 58 16.39 -16.33 12.91
C VAL A 58 15.83 -15.14 13.67
N ASP A 59 16.67 -14.51 14.50
CA ASP A 59 16.33 -13.26 15.20
C ASP A 59 15.72 -12.24 14.21
N ALA A 60 14.51 -11.76 14.50
CA ALA A 60 13.77 -10.83 13.66
C ALA A 60 14.58 -9.57 13.32
N ARG A 61 15.51 -9.12 14.19
CA ARG A 61 16.40 -8.00 13.91
C ARG A 61 17.38 -8.28 12.77
N ARG A 62 17.90 -9.54 12.69
CA ARG A 62 18.80 -9.92 11.59
C ARG A 62 18.05 -10.00 10.27
N VAL A 63 16.82 -10.50 10.29
CA VAL A 63 15.94 -10.50 9.12
C VAL A 63 15.66 -9.07 8.68
N TYR A 64 15.32 -8.18 9.63
CA TYR A 64 15.11 -6.77 9.39
C TYR A 64 16.36 -6.11 8.77
N LEU A 65 17.56 -6.34 9.33
CA LEU A 65 18.81 -5.77 8.81
C LEU A 65 19.10 -6.23 7.37
N GLY A 66 19.06 -7.55 7.12
CA GLY A 66 19.29 -8.09 5.78
C GLY A 66 18.31 -7.54 4.74
N SER A 67 17.05 -7.40 5.14
CA SER A 67 16.00 -6.81 4.30
C SER A 67 16.20 -5.30 4.09
N SER A 68 16.64 -4.59 5.11
CA SER A 68 17.01 -3.16 5.01
C SER A 68 18.20 -2.93 4.06
N LEU A 69 19.19 -3.81 4.11
CA LEU A 69 20.35 -3.77 3.19
C LEU A 69 19.89 -4.02 1.75
N LEU A 70 19.02 -5.01 1.53
CA LEU A 70 18.46 -5.30 0.21
C LEU A 70 17.65 -4.11 -0.31
N ALA A 71 16.78 -3.52 0.50
CA ALA A 71 15.97 -2.36 0.11
C ALA A 71 16.86 -1.14 -0.22
N GLY A 72 17.83 -0.82 0.64
CA GLY A 72 18.76 0.28 0.41
C GLY A 72 19.62 0.07 -0.83
N ALA A 73 20.20 -1.13 -1.00
CA ALA A 73 20.99 -1.46 -2.19
C ALA A 73 20.14 -1.38 -3.48
N SER A 74 18.89 -1.83 -3.43
CA SER A 74 17.99 -1.78 -4.59
C SER A 74 17.62 -0.36 -4.98
N LEU A 75 17.32 0.52 -4.00
CA LEU A 75 17.04 1.94 -4.26
C LEU A 75 18.28 2.66 -4.79
N PHE A 76 19.45 2.39 -4.22
CA PHE A 76 20.71 2.95 -4.71
C PHE A 76 21.00 2.48 -6.14
N ALA A 77 20.86 1.18 -6.41
CA ALA A 77 20.99 0.62 -7.74
C ALA A 77 19.97 1.23 -8.72
N PHE A 78 18.72 1.47 -8.28
CA PHE A 78 17.71 2.13 -9.09
C PHE A 78 18.17 3.52 -9.57
N ALA A 79 18.75 4.31 -8.67
CA ALA A 79 19.26 5.65 -9.00
C ALA A 79 20.25 5.64 -10.15
N TRP A 80 21.13 4.64 -10.23
CA TRP A 80 22.29 4.66 -11.13
C TRP A 80 22.22 3.62 -12.26
N LEU A 81 21.45 2.54 -12.11
CA LEU A 81 21.39 1.44 -13.06
C LEU A 81 20.03 1.32 -13.79
N ALA A 82 18.96 1.97 -13.28
CA ALA A 82 17.68 1.97 -13.99
C ALA A 82 17.77 2.82 -15.26
N ARG A 83 17.43 2.21 -16.40
CA ARG A 83 17.49 2.84 -17.73
C ARG A 83 16.28 2.51 -18.62
N GLY A 84 15.20 2.01 -18.02
CA GLY A 84 14.00 1.60 -18.74
C GLY A 84 13.25 0.50 -18.00
N VAL A 85 12.18 -0.01 -18.61
CA VAL A 85 11.21 -0.92 -18.02
C VAL A 85 11.85 -2.12 -17.32
N ASN A 86 12.73 -2.86 -18.00
CA ASN A 86 13.27 -4.12 -17.49
C ASN A 86 14.15 -3.93 -16.25
N SER A 87 15.11 -3.00 -16.32
CA SER A 87 16.01 -2.72 -15.19
C SER A 87 15.24 -2.10 -14.01
N ALA A 88 14.31 -1.17 -14.28
CA ALA A 88 13.49 -0.57 -13.25
C ALA A 88 12.58 -1.60 -12.57
N SER A 89 11.93 -2.49 -13.33
CA SER A 89 11.07 -3.53 -12.77
C SER A 89 11.84 -4.51 -11.89
N LEU A 90 13.01 -4.96 -12.32
CA LEU A 90 13.86 -5.85 -11.51
C LEU A 90 14.25 -5.19 -10.19
N LEU A 91 14.68 -3.94 -10.23
CA LEU A 91 15.10 -3.21 -9.04
C LEU A 91 13.92 -2.88 -8.12
N GLN A 92 12.72 -2.65 -8.67
CA GLN A 92 11.48 -2.51 -7.89
C GLN A 92 11.09 -3.83 -7.21
N VAL A 93 11.21 -4.98 -7.89
CA VAL A 93 10.98 -6.30 -7.25
C VAL A 93 11.93 -6.48 -6.06
N LEU A 94 13.22 -6.19 -6.23
CA LEU A 94 14.21 -6.31 -5.14
C LEU A 94 13.94 -5.33 -3.99
N ALA A 95 13.56 -4.08 -4.30
CA ALA A 95 13.17 -3.09 -3.30
C ALA A 95 11.93 -3.54 -2.52
N GLY A 96 10.90 -4.04 -3.22
CA GLY A 96 9.69 -4.58 -2.61
C GLY A 96 9.97 -5.78 -1.69
N ALA A 97 10.83 -6.71 -2.13
CA ALA A 97 11.27 -7.84 -1.31
C ALA A 97 12.03 -7.37 -0.05
N GLY A 98 12.86 -6.35 -0.17
CA GLY A 98 13.55 -5.75 0.97
C GLY A 98 12.57 -5.10 1.96
N ILE A 99 11.62 -4.29 1.49
CA ILE A 99 10.63 -3.63 2.36
C ILE A 99 9.69 -4.64 3.04
N ALA A 100 9.37 -5.76 2.40
CA ALA A 100 8.57 -6.82 3.02
C ALA A 100 9.18 -7.32 4.35
N GLY A 101 10.51 -7.41 4.43
CA GLY A 101 11.22 -7.82 5.64
C GLY A 101 11.42 -6.72 6.69
N THR A 102 11.08 -5.47 6.39
CA THR A 102 11.13 -4.40 7.39
C THR A 102 9.78 -4.22 8.10
N TYR A 103 8.66 -4.58 7.49
CA TYR A 103 7.34 -4.39 8.10
C TYR A 103 6.98 -5.51 9.09
N MET A 104 6.73 -6.74 8.60
CA MET A 104 6.30 -7.85 9.46
C MET A 104 7.38 -8.32 10.45
N PRO A 105 8.64 -8.55 10.04
CA PRO A 105 9.71 -8.81 10.99
C PRO A 105 9.96 -7.66 11.97
N GLY A 106 9.77 -6.40 11.54
CA GLY A 106 9.85 -5.25 12.42
C GLY A 106 8.75 -5.23 13.48
N LEU A 107 7.53 -5.58 13.11
CA LEU A 107 6.41 -5.72 14.04
C LEU A 107 6.67 -6.82 15.07
N ARG A 108 7.21 -7.96 14.63
CA ARG A 108 7.63 -9.06 15.52
C ARG A 108 8.75 -8.62 16.46
N ALA A 109 9.80 -7.99 15.94
CA ALA A 109 10.88 -7.46 16.77
C ALA A 109 10.38 -6.45 17.82
N LEU A 110 9.36 -5.65 17.50
CA LEU A 110 8.71 -4.74 18.44
C LEU A 110 7.95 -5.50 19.52
N THR A 111 7.08 -6.44 19.15
CA THR A 111 6.21 -7.17 20.09
C THR A 111 7.00 -8.12 21.00
N ASP A 112 8.04 -8.76 20.49
CA ASP A 112 8.91 -9.64 21.26
C ASP A 112 9.68 -8.90 22.38
N ASN A 113 9.82 -7.58 22.28
CA ASN A 113 10.51 -6.74 23.27
C ASN A 113 9.58 -5.99 24.22
N LEU A 114 8.26 -6.26 24.17
CA LEU A 114 7.26 -5.63 25.01
C LEU A 114 6.53 -6.65 25.86
N GLU A 115 6.33 -6.34 27.13
CA GLU A 115 5.54 -7.15 28.04
C GLU A 115 4.14 -6.55 28.23
N GLY A 116 3.15 -7.44 28.40
CA GLY A 116 1.77 -7.08 28.65
C GLY A 116 0.96 -6.79 27.37
N ALA A 117 -0.18 -7.49 27.24
CA ALA A 117 -1.04 -7.44 26.04
C ALA A 117 -1.52 -6.02 25.68
N ARG A 118 -1.77 -5.16 26.68
CA ARG A 118 -2.22 -3.78 26.45
C ARG A 118 -1.12 -2.92 25.84
N THR A 119 0.12 -3.08 26.32
CA THR A 119 1.30 -2.36 25.81
C THR A 119 1.61 -2.80 24.39
N GLN A 120 1.61 -4.11 24.13
CA GLN A 120 1.80 -4.66 22.79
C GLN A 120 0.74 -4.14 21.81
N SER A 121 -0.55 -4.17 22.19
CA SER A 121 -1.64 -3.70 21.35
C SER A 121 -1.48 -2.23 20.95
N ARG A 122 -1.10 -1.36 21.91
CA ARG A 122 -0.82 0.06 21.62
C ARG A 122 0.37 0.23 20.69
N ALA A 123 1.46 -0.47 20.93
CA ALA A 123 2.67 -0.40 20.12
C ALA A 123 2.42 -0.86 18.67
N VAL A 124 1.64 -1.93 18.49
CA VAL A 124 1.19 -2.41 17.17
C VAL A 124 0.37 -1.33 16.46
N ALA A 125 -0.57 -0.70 17.16
CA ALA A 125 -1.41 0.35 16.57
C ALA A 125 -0.58 1.56 16.10
N PHE A 126 0.38 2.02 16.93
CA PHE A 126 1.29 3.09 16.53
C PHE A 126 2.19 2.69 15.37
N TYR A 127 2.77 1.50 15.40
CA TYR A 127 3.63 0.99 14.33
C TYR A 127 2.90 0.89 12.99
N THR A 128 1.64 0.44 13.02
CA THR A 128 0.81 0.36 11.82
C THR A 128 0.39 1.75 11.32
N ALA A 129 0.05 2.66 12.24
CA ALA A 129 -0.35 4.02 11.86
C ALA A 129 0.77 4.82 11.19
N VAL A 130 2.03 4.64 11.60
CA VAL A 130 3.17 5.35 10.99
C VAL A 130 3.47 4.90 9.57
N PHE A 131 2.90 3.78 9.08
CA PHE A 131 2.99 3.39 7.67
C PHE A 131 2.48 4.50 6.74
N GLY A 132 1.31 5.06 7.02
CA GLY A 132 0.76 6.14 6.21
C GLY A 132 1.59 7.43 6.28
N ALA A 133 2.13 7.75 7.47
CA ALA A 133 3.05 8.88 7.62
C ALA A 133 4.34 8.66 6.80
N GLY A 134 4.92 7.45 6.86
CA GLY A 134 6.09 7.08 6.07
C GLY A 134 5.84 7.19 4.55
N THR A 135 4.67 6.74 4.08
CA THR A 135 4.26 6.89 2.68
C THR A 135 4.19 8.37 2.27
N SER A 136 3.53 9.22 3.07
CA SER A 136 3.39 10.64 2.78
C SER A 136 4.74 11.38 2.78
N LEU A 137 5.60 11.07 3.76
CA LEU A 137 6.97 11.62 3.81
C LEU A 137 7.81 11.15 2.62
N SER A 138 7.66 9.89 2.19
CA SER A 138 8.33 9.40 0.97
C SER A 138 7.92 10.17 -0.27
N ILE A 139 6.63 10.51 -0.43
CA ILE A 139 6.14 11.33 -1.54
C ILE A 139 6.79 12.73 -1.51
N LEU A 140 6.71 13.43 -0.36
CA LEU A 140 7.27 14.78 -0.21
C LEU A 140 8.78 14.79 -0.43
N PHE A 141 9.50 13.86 0.21
CA PHE A 141 10.95 13.73 0.09
C PHE A 141 11.36 13.48 -1.36
N SER A 142 10.71 12.52 -2.04
CA SER A 142 11.05 12.18 -3.42
C SER A 142 10.80 13.32 -4.38
N GLY A 143 9.67 14.03 -4.24
CA GLY A 143 9.36 15.19 -5.08
C GLY A 143 10.34 16.35 -4.83
N ALA A 144 10.53 16.74 -3.56
CA ALA A 144 11.40 17.86 -3.21
C ALA A 144 12.87 17.64 -3.65
N ILE A 145 13.39 16.42 -3.48
CA ILE A 145 14.75 16.10 -3.93
C ILE A 145 14.82 16.02 -5.46
N ALA A 146 13.80 15.48 -6.12
CA ALA A 146 13.79 15.42 -7.58
C ALA A 146 13.73 16.81 -8.21
N ASP A 147 12.94 17.73 -7.64
CA ASP A 147 12.88 19.12 -8.10
C ASP A 147 14.21 19.86 -7.93
N ALA A 148 14.96 19.59 -6.84
CA ALA A 148 16.21 20.26 -6.55
C ALA A 148 17.43 19.64 -7.24
N LEU A 149 17.52 18.30 -7.30
CA LEU A 149 18.72 17.56 -7.67
C LEU A 149 18.47 16.52 -8.78
N GLY A 150 17.21 16.31 -9.17
CA GLY A 150 16.79 15.30 -10.13
C GLY A 150 16.43 13.94 -9.50
N TRP A 151 15.71 13.12 -10.26
CA TRP A 151 15.13 11.87 -9.80
C TRP A 151 16.16 10.84 -9.30
N ARG A 152 17.37 10.84 -9.89
CA ARG A 152 18.44 9.92 -9.46
C ARG A 152 18.82 10.16 -8.00
N TRP A 153 18.92 11.41 -7.60
CA TRP A 153 19.21 11.76 -6.22
C TRP A 153 18.05 11.48 -5.27
N ALA A 154 16.79 11.58 -5.74
CA ALA A 154 15.64 11.20 -4.95
C ALA A 154 15.71 9.71 -4.53
N PHE A 155 16.01 8.80 -5.46
CA PHE A 155 16.22 7.39 -5.15
C PHE A 155 17.52 7.14 -4.36
N GLY A 156 18.63 7.78 -4.75
CA GLY A 156 19.93 7.61 -4.11
C GLY A 156 19.93 8.02 -2.63
N LEU A 157 19.30 9.15 -2.30
CA LEU A 157 19.17 9.61 -0.92
C LEU A 157 18.13 8.79 -0.15
N ALA A 158 17.03 8.39 -0.78
CA ALA A 158 16.04 7.50 -0.16
C ALA A 158 16.65 6.15 0.25
N ALA A 159 17.69 5.68 -0.43
CA ALA A 159 18.40 4.43 -0.11
C ALA A 159 18.99 4.42 1.32
N PHE A 160 19.37 5.58 1.85
CA PHE A 160 19.89 5.69 3.22
C PHE A 160 18.81 5.43 4.28
N GLY A 161 17.53 5.66 3.97
CA GLY A 161 16.44 5.43 4.91
C GLY A 161 16.38 4.00 5.43
N PRO A 162 16.26 2.96 4.57
CA PRO A 162 16.30 1.57 4.99
C PRO A 162 17.61 1.20 5.71
N LEU A 163 18.77 1.71 5.27
CA LEU A 163 20.07 1.43 5.89
C LEU A 163 20.11 1.94 7.34
N ILE A 164 19.70 3.20 7.54
CA ILE A 164 19.60 3.81 8.88
C ILE A 164 18.60 3.00 9.74
N ALA A 165 17.46 2.61 9.19
CA ALA A 165 16.47 1.80 9.89
C ALA A 165 17.04 0.45 10.35
N GLY A 166 17.79 -0.24 9.50
CA GLY A 166 18.46 -1.49 9.84
C GLY A 166 19.45 -1.33 10.97
N LEU A 167 20.27 -0.27 10.94
CA LEU A 167 21.22 0.07 12.01
C LEU A 167 20.51 0.44 13.32
N MET A 168 19.44 1.23 13.26
CA MET A 168 18.63 1.59 14.44
C MET A 168 18.02 0.36 15.12
N VAL A 169 17.50 -0.59 14.34
CA VAL A 169 16.87 -1.79 14.89
C VAL A 169 17.89 -2.74 15.49
N THR A 170 19.02 -2.94 14.82
CA THR A 170 20.06 -3.83 15.31
C THR A 170 20.83 -3.27 16.50
N GLY A 171 21.05 -1.96 16.56
CA GLY A 171 21.72 -1.29 17.67
C GLY A 171 20.79 -0.96 18.84
N GLY A 172 19.49 -0.72 18.57
CA GLY A 172 18.53 -0.25 19.57
C GLY A 172 17.73 -1.34 20.28
N LEU A 173 17.70 -2.58 19.77
CA LEU A 173 16.99 -3.68 20.39
C LEU A 173 17.95 -4.79 20.86
N PRO A 174 17.65 -5.45 21.99
CA PRO A 174 18.46 -6.59 22.45
C PRO A 174 18.27 -7.80 21.52
N PRO A 175 19.30 -8.67 21.38
CA PRO A 175 19.18 -9.92 20.63
C PRO A 175 18.19 -10.87 21.30
N ARG A 176 17.31 -11.46 20.49
CA ARG A 176 16.37 -12.48 20.96
C ARG A 176 16.54 -13.77 20.18
N ARG A 177 16.57 -14.90 20.91
CA ARG A 177 16.51 -16.21 20.27
C ARG A 177 15.05 -16.48 19.91
N PRO A 178 14.76 -16.91 18.66
CA PRO A 178 13.41 -17.32 18.30
C PRO A 178 12.92 -18.46 19.19
N ALA A 179 11.66 -18.44 19.56
CA ALA A 179 11.02 -19.62 20.17
C ALA A 179 10.97 -20.77 19.15
N PRO A 180 11.10 -22.03 19.59
CA PRO A 180 10.94 -23.17 18.67
C PRO A 180 9.61 -23.07 17.93
N PRO A 181 9.58 -23.40 16.63
CA PRO A 181 8.34 -23.35 15.85
C PRO A 181 7.30 -24.26 16.48
N GLN A 182 6.17 -23.68 16.90
CA GLN A 182 5.01 -24.44 17.40
C GLN A 182 4.02 -24.61 16.23
N GLY A 183 3.89 -25.84 15.74
CA GLY A 183 2.77 -26.24 14.91
C GLY A 183 3.02 -26.23 13.39
N THR A 184 1.94 -26.31 12.65
CA THR A 184 1.77 -26.57 11.21
C THR A 184 2.64 -25.73 10.29
N HIS A 185 3.04 -26.33 9.15
CA HIS A 185 3.73 -25.64 8.07
C HIS A 185 3.02 -24.33 7.69
N VAL A 186 3.71 -23.20 7.87
CA VAL A 186 3.22 -21.85 7.55
C VAL A 186 2.73 -21.71 6.09
N LEU A 187 3.16 -22.63 5.21
CA LEU A 187 2.80 -22.67 3.78
C LEU A 187 1.64 -23.64 3.46
N ASP A 188 1.01 -24.30 4.45
CA ASP A 188 -0.22 -25.05 4.18
C ASP A 188 -1.45 -24.12 4.22
N PHE A 189 -1.82 -23.62 3.06
CA PHE A 189 -2.97 -22.72 2.88
C PHE A 189 -4.31 -23.45 2.70
N ARG A 190 -4.33 -24.79 2.61
CA ARG A 190 -5.56 -25.58 2.39
C ARG A 190 -6.61 -25.39 3.48
N PRO A 191 -6.26 -25.36 4.77
CA PRO A 191 -7.23 -25.09 5.84
C PRO A 191 -7.85 -23.70 5.73
N VAL A 192 -7.05 -22.69 5.36
CA VAL A 192 -7.50 -21.30 5.17
C VAL A 192 -8.51 -21.19 4.03
N LEU A 193 -8.25 -21.87 2.92
CA LEU A 193 -9.15 -21.87 1.77
C LEU A 193 -10.49 -22.58 2.06
N LYS A 194 -10.53 -23.49 3.04
CA LYS A 194 -11.76 -24.16 3.50
C LYS A 194 -12.55 -23.33 4.51
N ALA A 195 -11.91 -22.44 5.27
CA ALA A 195 -12.53 -21.63 6.31
C ALA A 195 -13.41 -20.53 5.70
N ARG A 196 -14.72 -20.74 5.65
CA ARG A 196 -15.67 -19.83 4.99
C ARG A 196 -15.76 -18.48 5.70
N GLU A 197 -15.58 -18.45 7.03
CA GLU A 197 -15.67 -17.27 7.90
C GLU A 197 -14.56 -16.23 7.66
N VAL A 198 -13.41 -16.65 7.14
CA VAL A 198 -12.29 -15.72 6.87
C VAL A 198 -12.26 -15.19 5.43
N ARG A 199 -12.94 -15.87 4.49
CA ARG A 199 -12.93 -15.50 3.07
C ARG A 199 -13.37 -14.06 2.78
N PRO A 200 -14.46 -13.53 3.39
CA PRO A 200 -14.87 -12.14 3.13
C PRO A 200 -13.79 -11.13 3.48
N TYR A 201 -13.02 -11.39 4.53
CA TYR A 201 -11.94 -10.52 4.97
C TYR A 201 -10.70 -10.63 4.08
N ILE A 202 -10.38 -11.84 3.62
CA ILE A 202 -9.25 -12.07 2.71
C ILE A 202 -9.51 -11.44 1.33
N PHE A 203 -10.65 -11.75 0.71
CA PHE A 203 -11.00 -11.19 -0.60
C PHE A 203 -11.32 -9.69 -0.51
N GLY A 204 -11.97 -9.26 0.59
CA GLY A 204 -12.20 -7.84 0.86
C GLY A 204 -10.88 -7.06 0.88
N TYR A 205 -9.85 -7.59 1.56
CA TYR A 205 -8.54 -6.95 1.61
C TYR A 205 -7.81 -6.95 0.26
N ALA A 206 -7.94 -8.01 -0.51
CA ALA A 206 -7.39 -8.04 -1.87
C ALA A 206 -8.00 -6.93 -2.75
N VAL A 207 -9.32 -6.75 -2.66
CA VAL A 207 -10.03 -5.69 -3.39
C VAL A 207 -9.71 -4.29 -2.84
N HIS A 208 -9.58 -4.15 -1.50
CA HIS A 208 -9.09 -2.93 -0.88
C HIS A 208 -7.68 -2.56 -1.40
N CYS A 209 -6.76 -3.51 -1.44
CA CYS A 209 -5.40 -3.29 -1.95
C CYS A 209 -5.38 -2.99 -3.46
N TRP A 210 -6.27 -3.59 -4.24
CA TRP A 210 -6.48 -3.27 -5.65
C TRP A 210 -6.79 -1.78 -5.83
N GLU A 211 -7.79 -1.27 -5.11
CA GLU A 211 -8.18 0.13 -5.16
C GLU A 211 -7.08 1.05 -4.63
N LEU A 212 -6.51 0.73 -3.47
CA LEU A 212 -5.51 1.53 -2.77
C LEU A 212 -4.23 1.68 -3.57
N PHE A 213 -3.62 0.57 -3.97
CA PHE A 213 -2.31 0.62 -4.61
C PHE A 213 -2.40 1.07 -6.07
N GLY A 214 -3.48 0.74 -6.78
CA GLY A 214 -3.77 1.31 -8.08
C GLY A 214 -3.89 2.84 -8.02
N SER A 215 -4.72 3.35 -7.10
CA SER A 215 -4.89 4.79 -6.89
C SER A 215 -3.59 5.49 -6.49
N ARG A 216 -2.85 4.95 -5.53
CA ARG A 216 -1.57 5.54 -5.07
C ARG A 216 -0.52 5.61 -6.16
N SER A 217 -0.45 4.61 -7.02
CA SER A 217 0.53 4.55 -8.11
C SER A 217 0.31 5.64 -9.15
N TRP A 218 -0.94 6.04 -9.38
CA TRP A 218 -1.30 6.96 -10.44
C TRP A 218 -1.77 8.34 -9.95
N LEU A 219 -1.94 8.54 -8.63
CA LEU A 219 -2.50 9.78 -8.07
C LEU A 219 -1.68 11.02 -8.45
N VAL A 220 -0.35 10.98 -8.32
CA VAL A 220 0.51 12.12 -8.68
C VAL A 220 0.40 12.40 -10.17
N ALA A 221 0.48 11.38 -11.02
CA ALA A 221 0.37 11.52 -12.47
C ALA A 221 -1.00 12.12 -12.89
N PHE A 222 -2.09 11.68 -12.25
CA PHE A 222 -3.43 12.24 -12.49
C PHE A 222 -3.50 13.73 -12.11
N ILE A 223 -2.96 14.10 -10.94
CA ILE A 223 -2.99 15.51 -10.51
C ILE A 223 -2.12 16.37 -11.42
N VAL A 224 -0.93 15.89 -11.85
CA VAL A 224 -0.08 16.57 -12.84
C VAL A 224 -0.85 16.81 -14.14
N PHE A 225 -1.51 15.77 -14.65
CA PHE A 225 -2.35 15.89 -15.84
C PHE A 225 -3.44 16.96 -15.68
N VAL A 226 -4.20 16.92 -14.57
CA VAL A 226 -5.27 17.90 -14.35
C VAL A 226 -4.73 19.32 -14.23
N GLN A 227 -3.63 19.52 -13.49
CA GLN A 227 -3.01 20.84 -13.34
C GLN A 227 -2.52 21.38 -14.70
N GLY A 228 -1.89 20.53 -15.52
CA GLY A 228 -1.47 20.90 -16.88
C GLY A 228 -2.66 21.24 -17.78
N LEU A 229 -3.72 20.44 -17.76
CA LEU A 229 -4.94 20.68 -18.53
C LEU A 229 -5.59 22.02 -18.15
N ARG A 230 -5.74 22.30 -16.85
CA ARG A 230 -6.35 23.55 -16.38
C ARG A 230 -5.53 24.79 -16.74
N VAL A 231 -4.20 24.70 -16.70
CA VAL A 231 -3.32 25.80 -17.16
C VAL A 231 -3.46 26.01 -18.67
N ALA A 232 -3.53 24.93 -19.46
CA ALA A 232 -3.76 25.03 -20.91
C ALA A 232 -5.14 25.67 -21.26
N GLU A 233 -6.12 25.50 -20.39
CA GLU A 233 -7.45 26.15 -20.50
C GLU A 233 -7.48 27.58 -19.95
N GLY A 234 -6.35 28.15 -19.55
CA GLY A 234 -6.23 29.53 -19.08
C GLY A 234 -6.44 29.72 -17.56
N ALA A 235 -6.53 28.62 -16.77
CA ALA A 235 -6.60 28.75 -15.31
C ALA A 235 -5.22 29.16 -14.74
N ALA A 236 -5.24 29.88 -13.61
CA ALA A 236 -4.03 30.17 -12.85
C ALA A 236 -3.35 28.87 -12.38
N PRO A 237 -2.01 28.84 -12.33
CA PRO A 237 -1.27 27.71 -11.79
C PRO A 237 -1.74 27.36 -10.36
N ALA A 238 -1.74 26.07 -10.04
CA ALA A 238 -2.10 25.59 -8.72
C ALA A 238 -1.12 26.10 -7.65
N ALA A 239 -1.63 26.53 -6.50
CA ALA A 239 -0.79 26.94 -5.37
C ALA A 239 -0.07 25.76 -4.71
N TRP A 240 -0.63 24.55 -4.80
CA TRP A 240 0.00 23.32 -4.31
C TRP A 240 0.41 22.42 -5.46
N SER A 241 1.64 21.91 -5.41
CA SER A 241 2.12 20.93 -6.38
C SER A 241 1.34 19.62 -6.29
N ALA A 242 1.34 18.83 -7.37
CA ALA A 242 0.75 17.51 -7.39
C ALA A 242 1.31 16.59 -6.28
N VAL A 243 2.62 16.70 -6.02
CA VAL A 243 3.32 15.98 -4.94
C VAL A 243 2.73 16.37 -3.57
N THR A 244 2.57 17.67 -3.30
CA THR A 244 2.01 18.16 -2.05
C THR A 244 0.57 17.66 -1.83
N ILE A 245 -0.27 17.77 -2.86
CA ILE A 245 -1.66 17.27 -2.78
C ILE A 245 -1.69 15.76 -2.51
N ALA A 246 -0.92 14.98 -3.24
CA ALA A 246 -0.87 13.53 -3.07
C ALA A 246 -0.34 13.11 -1.69
N ALA A 247 0.68 13.80 -1.18
CA ALA A 247 1.23 13.54 0.15
C ALA A 247 0.20 13.83 1.26
N ILE A 248 -0.47 14.98 1.19
CA ILE A 248 -1.50 15.33 2.17
C ILE A 248 -2.67 14.35 2.07
N ALA A 249 -3.14 14.01 0.87
CA ALA A 249 -4.21 13.03 0.69
C ALA A 249 -3.86 11.67 1.35
N ASN A 250 -2.62 11.17 1.17
CA ASN A 250 -2.16 9.95 1.82
C ASN A 250 -2.08 10.07 3.35
N LEU A 251 -1.80 11.26 3.90
CA LEU A 251 -1.74 11.49 5.35
C LEU A 251 -3.13 11.38 6.02
N PHE A 252 -4.22 11.57 5.28
CA PHE A 252 -5.57 11.35 5.77
C PHE A 252 -5.94 9.86 5.92
N GLY A 253 -5.19 8.95 5.29
CA GLY A 253 -5.45 7.51 5.34
C GLY A 253 -5.37 6.89 6.75
N PRO A 254 -4.26 7.06 7.51
CA PRO A 254 -4.11 6.48 8.85
C PRO A 254 -5.24 6.85 9.83
N PRO A 255 -5.60 8.12 10.03
CA PRO A 255 -6.74 8.45 10.89
C PRO A 255 -8.05 7.83 10.37
N ALA A 256 -8.30 7.85 9.06
CA ALA A 256 -9.49 7.23 8.49
C ALA A 256 -9.57 5.73 8.76
N SER A 257 -8.45 5.02 8.69
CA SER A 257 -8.37 3.58 9.00
C SER A 257 -8.66 3.30 10.50
N ILE A 258 -8.12 4.14 11.41
CA ILE A 258 -8.37 4.02 12.85
C ILE A 258 -9.83 4.28 13.18
N PHE A 259 -10.39 5.40 12.70
CA PHE A 259 -11.79 5.75 12.89
C PHE A 259 -12.73 4.73 12.25
N GLY A 260 -12.37 4.21 11.07
CA GLY A 260 -13.12 3.17 10.40
C GLY A 260 -13.22 1.88 11.20
N ASN A 261 -12.15 1.44 11.86
CA ASN A 261 -12.21 0.29 12.75
C ASN A 261 -13.06 0.55 14.00
N GLU A 262 -13.01 1.75 14.57
CA GLU A 262 -13.86 2.13 15.70
C GLU A 262 -15.34 2.12 15.31
N LEU A 263 -15.68 2.66 14.14
CA LEU A 263 -17.04 2.64 13.60
C LEU A 263 -17.49 1.20 13.29
N ALA A 264 -16.57 0.34 12.82
CA ALA A 264 -16.84 -1.08 12.60
C ALA A 264 -17.18 -1.83 13.91
N MET A 265 -16.50 -1.49 15.00
CA MET A 265 -16.81 -2.06 16.32
C MET A 265 -18.17 -1.59 16.85
N ARG A 266 -18.54 -0.32 16.64
CA ARG A 266 -19.80 0.25 17.12
C ARG A 266 -21.03 -0.17 16.30
N HIS A 267 -20.91 -0.21 14.97
CA HIS A 267 -22.04 -0.42 14.05
C HIS A 267 -22.12 -1.85 13.47
N GLY A 268 -21.14 -2.69 13.81
CA GLY A 268 -20.99 -4.04 13.26
C GLY A 268 -20.00 -4.06 12.08
N ARG A 269 -18.96 -4.90 12.23
CA ARG A 269 -17.78 -4.93 11.33
C ARG A 269 -18.13 -5.15 9.87
N GLU A 270 -18.92 -6.17 9.57
CA GLU A 270 -19.31 -6.50 8.20
C GLU A 270 -20.17 -5.39 7.57
N ARG A 271 -21.04 -4.75 8.40
CA ARG A 271 -21.86 -3.62 7.94
C ARG A 271 -21.01 -2.42 7.60
N TRP A 272 -20.00 -2.09 8.43
CA TRP A 272 -19.09 -0.98 8.15
C TRP A 272 -18.26 -1.24 6.90
N ILE A 273 -17.66 -2.44 6.77
CA ILE A 273 -16.79 -2.80 5.64
C ILE A 273 -17.56 -2.64 4.31
N TRP A 274 -18.77 -3.22 4.18
CA TRP A 274 -19.49 -3.09 2.91
C TRP A 274 -19.92 -1.65 2.60
N MET A 275 -20.25 -0.84 3.62
CA MET A 275 -20.59 0.58 3.43
C MET A 275 -19.36 1.39 2.98
N ALA A 276 -18.21 1.17 3.62
CA ALA A 276 -16.96 1.82 3.30
C ALA A 276 -16.51 1.46 1.87
N MET A 277 -16.50 0.17 1.52
CA MET A 277 -16.17 -0.29 0.17
C MET A 277 -17.12 0.25 -0.90
N LEU A 278 -18.41 0.32 -0.60
CA LEU A 278 -19.38 0.90 -1.54
C LEU A 278 -19.09 2.38 -1.75
N ALA A 279 -18.87 3.13 -0.68
CA ALA A 279 -18.60 4.56 -0.75
C ALA A 279 -17.27 4.86 -1.45
N SER A 280 -16.19 4.15 -1.10
CA SER A 280 -14.88 4.32 -1.75
C SER A 280 -14.94 3.94 -3.22
N GLY A 281 -15.50 2.77 -3.54
CA GLY A 281 -15.59 2.29 -4.91
C GLY A 281 -16.43 3.19 -5.82
N LEU A 282 -17.59 3.70 -5.34
CA LEU A 282 -18.40 4.66 -6.09
C LEU A 282 -17.64 5.98 -6.33
N LEU A 283 -16.94 6.49 -5.29
CA LEU A 283 -16.13 7.69 -5.45
C LEU A 283 -14.96 7.43 -6.42
N THR A 284 -14.30 6.29 -6.33
CA THR A 284 -13.20 5.93 -7.23
C THR A 284 -13.69 5.80 -8.67
N CYS A 285 -14.90 5.24 -8.91
CA CYS A 285 -15.48 5.17 -10.25
C CYS A 285 -15.68 6.56 -10.90
N VAL A 286 -15.88 7.61 -10.12
CA VAL A 286 -16.11 8.96 -10.65
C VAL A 286 -14.91 9.89 -10.48
N PHE A 287 -13.93 9.53 -9.66
CA PHE A 287 -12.79 10.37 -9.28
C PHE A 287 -11.98 10.84 -10.50
N GLY A 288 -11.68 9.93 -11.43
CA GLY A 288 -10.89 10.25 -12.62
C GLY A 288 -11.60 11.18 -13.63
N PHE A 289 -12.94 11.32 -13.53
CA PHE A 289 -13.70 12.28 -14.35
C PHE A 289 -13.67 13.70 -13.77
N ALA A 290 -13.04 13.92 -12.62
CA ALA A 290 -13.00 15.21 -11.94
C ALA A 290 -11.93 16.18 -12.50
N SER A 291 -11.44 15.98 -13.72
CA SER A 291 -10.40 16.81 -14.35
C SER A 291 -10.84 18.28 -14.60
N PHE A 292 -12.14 18.56 -14.59
CA PHE A 292 -12.69 19.91 -14.72
C PHE A 292 -12.61 20.73 -13.43
N LEU A 293 -12.29 20.11 -12.28
CA LEU A 293 -12.27 20.79 -10.99
C LEU A 293 -11.06 21.74 -10.88
N PRO A 294 -11.20 22.86 -10.16
CA PRO A 294 -10.07 23.67 -9.77
C PRO A 294 -9.20 22.89 -8.77
N TRP A 295 -7.90 23.22 -8.72
CA TRP A 295 -6.92 22.46 -7.95
C TRP A 295 -7.28 22.24 -6.47
N TYR A 296 -7.88 23.22 -5.81
CA TYR A 296 -8.30 23.11 -4.40
C TYR A 296 -9.46 22.14 -4.18
N ALA A 297 -10.41 22.09 -5.11
CA ALA A 297 -11.52 21.14 -5.06
C ALA A 297 -11.02 19.71 -5.37
N LEU A 298 -10.10 19.57 -6.33
CA LEU A 298 -9.45 18.29 -6.61
C LEU A 298 -8.63 17.80 -5.41
N ALA A 299 -7.91 18.71 -4.72
CA ALA A 299 -7.18 18.38 -3.50
C ALA A 299 -8.11 17.86 -2.39
N ALA A 300 -9.22 18.57 -2.13
CA ALA A 300 -10.23 18.13 -1.16
C ALA A 300 -10.84 16.77 -1.55
N LEU A 301 -11.12 16.56 -2.82
CA LEU A 301 -11.65 15.30 -3.35
C LEU A 301 -10.62 14.15 -3.20
N ALA A 302 -9.33 14.41 -3.44
CA ALA A 302 -8.25 13.43 -3.25
C ALA A 302 -8.09 13.03 -1.77
N MET A 303 -8.20 13.99 -0.83
CA MET A 303 -8.19 13.72 0.61
C MET A 303 -9.39 12.86 1.02
N LEU A 304 -10.59 13.19 0.53
CA LEU A 304 -11.80 12.41 0.76
C LEU A 304 -11.67 10.99 0.17
N HIS A 305 -11.19 10.87 -1.07
CA HIS A 305 -10.97 9.60 -1.74
C HIS A 305 -10.03 8.70 -0.93
N MET A 306 -8.84 9.18 -0.55
CA MET A 306 -7.89 8.39 0.24
C MET A 306 -8.42 8.05 1.64
N SER A 307 -9.24 8.93 2.24
CA SER A 307 -9.91 8.65 3.51
C SER A 307 -10.91 7.51 3.39
N LEU A 308 -11.75 7.53 2.36
CA LEU A 308 -12.75 6.48 2.13
C LEU A 308 -12.08 5.15 1.80
N VAL A 309 -11.09 5.13 0.90
CA VAL A 309 -10.33 3.92 0.54
C VAL A 309 -9.70 3.29 1.79
N MET A 310 -9.15 4.08 2.72
CA MET A 310 -8.49 3.55 3.92
C MET A 310 -9.44 3.17 5.05
N SER A 311 -10.72 3.55 5.00
CA SER A 311 -11.65 3.44 6.12
C SER A 311 -12.04 2.00 6.49
N ASP A 312 -11.88 1.03 5.60
CA ASP A 312 -12.14 -0.39 5.83
C ASP A 312 -10.89 -1.22 6.18
N SER A 313 -9.69 -0.68 5.93
CA SER A 313 -8.40 -1.39 6.02
C SER A 313 -8.18 -2.11 7.35
N SER A 314 -8.23 -1.36 8.46
CA SER A 314 -8.04 -1.94 9.80
C SER A 314 -9.19 -2.88 10.19
N ALA A 315 -10.43 -2.60 9.74
CA ALA A 315 -11.59 -3.44 10.02
C ALA A 315 -11.49 -4.81 9.31
N LEU A 316 -10.95 -4.84 8.09
CA LEU A 316 -10.70 -6.08 7.35
C LEU A 316 -9.65 -6.95 8.04
N THR A 317 -8.51 -6.37 8.39
CA THR A 317 -7.42 -7.09 9.06
C THR A 317 -7.83 -7.58 10.45
N ALA A 318 -8.47 -6.73 11.26
CA ALA A 318 -8.95 -7.11 12.57
C ALA A 318 -10.09 -8.16 12.50
N GLY A 319 -10.92 -8.09 11.44
CA GLY A 319 -11.95 -9.09 11.17
C GLY A 319 -11.37 -10.46 10.89
N LEU A 320 -10.33 -10.54 10.05
CA LEU A 320 -9.61 -11.77 9.80
C LEU A 320 -9.03 -12.37 11.09
N VAL A 321 -8.28 -11.57 11.87
CA VAL A 321 -7.61 -12.03 13.09
C VAL A 321 -8.61 -12.55 14.12
N THR A 322 -9.77 -11.91 14.25
CA THR A 322 -10.80 -12.31 15.23
C THR A 322 -11.64 -13.50 14.78
N ARG A 323 -11.75 -13.78 13.47
CA ARG A 323 -12.54 -14.91 12.94
C ARG A 323 -11.70 -16.14 12.64
N ALA A 324 -10.41 -15.97 12.41
CA ALA A 324 -9.52 -17.10 12.14
C ALA A 324 -9.29 -17.93 13.42
N ASP A 325 -9.46 -19.24 13.32
CA ASP A 325 -9.03 -20.20 14.35
C ASP A 325 -7.53 -19.99 14.64
N GLU A 326 -7.11 -20.15 15.89
CA GLU A 326 -5.72 -19.93 16.32
C GLU A 326 -4.72 -20.77 15.53
N ARG A 327 -5.12 -22.01 15.17
CA ARG A 327 -4.26 -22.96 14.43
C ARG A 327 -3.95 -22.49 13.00
N ILE A 328 -4.87 -21.75 12.37
CA ILE A 328 -4.72 -21.28 10.96
C ILE A 328 -4.47 -19.78 10.84
N ARG A 329 -4.48 -19.05 11.96
CA ARG A 329 -4.42 -17.57 11.96
C ARG A 329 -3.17 -17.05 11.23
N GLY A 330 -2.00 -17.65 11.48
CA GLY A 330 -0.76 -17.28 10.79
C GLY A 330 -0.83 -17.50 9.28
N ALA A 331 -1.31 -18.68 8.85
CA ALA A 331 -1.51 -18.99 7.44
C ALA A 331 -2.57 -18.07 6.79
N ALA A 332 -3.65 -17.75 7.51
CA ALA A 332 -4.69 -16.84 7.04
C ALA A 332 -4.13 -15.41 6.82
N MET A 333 -3.30 -14.92 7.73
CA MET A 333 -2.60 -13.64 7.58
C MET A 333 -1.62 -13.64 6.40
N ALA A 334 -0.93 -14.75 6.17
CA ALA A 334 -0.04 -14.90 5.00
C ALA A 334 -0.83 -14.83 3.68
N VAL A 335 -1.93 -15.59 3.56
CA VAL A 335 -2.81 -15.56 2.36
C VAL A 335 -3.41 -14.16 2.16
N HIS A 336 -3.86 -13.52 3.24
CA HIS A 336 -4.38 -12.16 3.21
C HIS A 336 -3.37 -11.16 2.64
N SER A 337 -2.13 -11.21 3.14
CA SER A 337 -1.06 -10.33 2.64
C SER A 337 -0.66 -10.67 1.19
N MET A 338 -0.53 -11.96 0.85
CA MET A 338 -0.18 -12.37 -0.51
C MET A 338 -1.22 -11.91 -1.53
N LEU A 339 -2.51 -12.11 -1.26
CA LEU A 339 -3.58 -11.69 -2.18
C LEU A 339 -3.69 -10.16 -2.23
N GLY A 340 -3.53 -9.46 -1.10
CA GLY A 340 -3.51 -8.01 -1.06
C GLY A 340 -2.39 -7.40 -1.90
N PHE A 341 -1.15 -7.83 -1.68
CA PHE A 341 -0.01 -7.32 -2.46
C PHE A 341 0.00 -7.85 -3.90
N GLY A 342 -0.57 -9.04 -4.15
CA GLY A 342 -0.83 -9.53 -5.51
C GLY A 342 -1.79 -8.62 -6.28
N ALA A 343 -2.87 -8.18 -5.64
CA ALA A 343 -3.77 -7.17 -6.21
C ALA A 343 -3.04 -5.83 -6.43
N GLY A 344 -2.16 -5.43 -5.48
CA GLY A 344 -1.28 -4.28 -5.62
C GLY A 344 -0.30 -4.36 -6.79
N PHE A 345 0.15 -5.56 -7.17
CA PHE A 345 0.93 -5.76 -8.38
C PHE A 345 0.11 -5.55 -9.66
N VAL A 346 -1.09 -6.11 -9.71
CA VAL A 346 -1.90 -6.12 -10.94
C VAL A 346 -2.61 -4.79 -11.17
N SER A 347 -3.06 -4.10 -10.11
CA SER A 347 -3.91 -2.92 -10.25
C SER A 347 -3.24 -1.73 -10.95
N PRO A 348 -1.96 -1.36 -10.71
CA PRO A 348 -1.32 -0.27 -11.45
C PRO A 348 -1.11 -0.61 -12.93
N LEU A 349 -0.85 -1.89 -13.24
CA LEU A 349 -0.73 -2.37 -14.60
C LEU A 349 -2.07 -2.26 -15.35
N VAL A 350 -3.16 -2.76 -14.75
CA VAL A 350 -4.51 -2.67 -15.35
C VAL A 350 -4.92 -1.23 -15.56
N PHE A 351 -4.65 -0.35 -14.60
CA PHE A 351 -4.87 1.08 -14.75
C PHE A 351 -4.16 1.64 -15.98
N GLY A 352 -2.85 1.35 -16.13
CA GLY A 352 -2.05 1.78 -17.29
C GLY A 352 -2.56 1.22 -18.61
N VAL A 353 -2.97 -0.06 -18.65
CA VAL A 353 -3.59 -0.68 -19.84
C VAL A 353 -4.88 0.03 -20.22
N VAL A 354 -5.74 0.35 -19.24
CA VAL A 354 -6.98 1.08 -19.52
C VAL A 354 -6.69 2.49 -20.05
N LEU A 355 -5.70 3.19 -19.51
CA LEU A 355 -5.26 4.48 -20.04
C LEU A 355 -4.83 4.37 -21.50
N ASP A 356 -3.99 3.38 -21.84
CA ASP A 356 -3.51 3.20 -23.23
C ASP A 356 -4.68 2.90 -24.19
N LEU A 357 -5.58 1.98 -23.81
CA LEU A 357 -6.72 1.58 -24.63
C LEU A 357 -7.78 2.69 -24.80
N ALA A 358 -7.90 3.59 -23.84
CA ALA A 358 -8.88 4.66 -23.84
C ALA A 358 -8.37 5.98 -24.46
N GLY A 359 -7.18 5.99 -25.04
CA GLY A 359 -6.63 7.15 -25.78
C GLY A 359 -5.49 7.87 -25.10
N GLY A 360 -4.87 7.26 -24.08
CA GLY A 360 -3.65 7.74 -23.44
C GLY A 360 -3.85 8.77 -22.31
N ASN A 361 -2.74 9.14 -21.71
CA ASN A 361 -2.71 10.00 -20.51
C ASN A 361 -3.06 11.48 -20.76
N LEU A 362 -3.21 11.91 -22.01
CA LEU A 362 -3.68 13.25 -22.36
C LEU A 362 -5.21 13.33 -22.51
N ASN A 363 -5.93 12.19 -22.47
CA ASN A 363 -7.37 12.14 -22.65
C ASN A 363 -8.08 12.10 -21.26
N PRO A 364 -8.93 13.12 -20.91
CA PRO A 364 -9.68 13.11 -19.65
C PRO A 364 -10.58 11.89 -19.46
N LEU A 365 -11.20 11.38 -20.55
CA LEU A 365 -12.04 10.19 -20.51
C LEU A 365 -11.22 8.95 -20.11
N ALA A 366 -9.98 8.83 -20.60
CA ALA A 366 -9.10 7.71 -20.27
C ALA A 366 -8.80 7.63 -18.76
N TRP A 367 -8.55 8.77 -18.13
CA TRP A 367 -8.38 8.84 -16.67
C TRP A 367 -9.64 8.44 -15.91
N GLY A 368 -10.81 8.90 -16.38
CA GLY A 368 -12.08 8.48 -15.82
C GLY A 368 -12.28 6.96 -15.84
N LEU A 369 -12.06 6.34 -17.00
CA LEU A 369 -12.19 4.89 -17.18
C LEU A 369 -11.13 4.11 -16.37
N ALA A 370 -9.90 4.61 -16.28
CA ALA A 370 -8.84 3.99 -15.52
C ALA A 370 -9.16 3.96 -14.01
N PHE A 371 -9.63 5.06 -13.43
CA PHE A 371 -10.10 5.06 -12.04
C PHE A 371 -11.36 4.21 -11.86
N ALA A 372 -12.31 4.24 -12.81
CA ALA A 372 -13.49 3.39 -12.76
C ALA A 372 -13.11 1.89 -12.69
N SER A 373 -12.07 1.46 -13.40
CA SER A 373 -11.57 0.07 -13.35
C SER A 373 -11.11 -0.34 -11.95
N LEU A 374 -10.62 0.59 -11.13
CA LEU A 374 -10.28 0.34 -9.73
C LEU A 374 -11.53 0.30 -8.84
N GLY A 375 -12.49 1.21 -9.06
CA GLY A 375 -13.67 1.37 -8.21
C GLY A 375 -14.70 0.25 -8.35
N VAL A 376 -14.77 -0.41 -9.51
CA VAL A 376 -15.72 -1.50 -9.77
C VAL A 376 -15.53 -2.68 -8.80
N GLY A 377 -14.30 -3.05 -8.48
CA GLY A 377 -13.99 -4.14 -7.55
C GLY A 377 -14.64 -3.96 -6.17
N PRO A 378 -14.38 -2.85 -5.45
CA PRO A 378 -15.00 -2.55 -4.16
C PRO A 378 -16.53 -2.52 -4.18
N VAL A 379 -17.15 -1.98 -5.25
CA VAL A 379 -18.60 -1.98 -5.39
C VAL A 379 -19.19 -3.39 -5.45
N PHE A 380 -18.58 -4.29 -6.23
CA PHE A 380 -18.98 -5.69 -6.28
C PHE A 380 -18.74 -6.42 -4.95
N MET A 381 -17.58 -6.19 -4.32
CA MET A 381 -17.23 -6.82 -3.06
C MET A 381 -18.15 -6.36 -1.92
N ALA A 382 -18.56 -5.10 -1.91
CA ALA A 382 -19.54 -4.57 -0.98
C ALA A 382 -20.87 -5.35 -1.04
N LYS A 383 -21.36 -5.62 -2.26
CA LYS A 383 -22.57 -6.43 -2.47
C LYS A 383 -22.39 -7.86 -1.94
N PHE A 384 -21.24 -8.49 -2.20
CA PHE A 384 -20.94 -9.83 -1.74
C PHE A 384 -20.94 -9.92 -0.20
N ILE A 385 -20.23 -9.01 0.49
CA ILE A 385 -20.18 -8.96 1.96
C ILE A 385 -21.56 -8.70 2.56
N ARG A 386 -22.35 -7.81 1.95
CA ARG A 386 -23.73 -7.51 2.39
C ARG A 386 -24.62 -8.74 2.36
N VAL A 387 -24.54 -9.54 1.29
CA VAL A 387 -25.35 -10.78 1.13
C VAL A 387 -24.95 -11.81 2.18
N GLN A 388 -23.67 -12.00 2.44
CA GLN A 388 -23.20 -12.93 3.46
C GLN A 388 -23.63 -12.51 4.89
N ALA A 389 -23.52 -11.22 5.19
CA ALA A 389 -23.99 -10.68 6.48
C ALA A 389 -25.50 -10.87 6.71
N ALA A 390 -26.30 -10.80 5.64
CA ALA A 390 -27.75 -11.06 5.72
C ALA A 390 -28.09 -12.53 5.87
N GLY A 391 -27.37 -13.43 5.18
CA GLY A 391 -27.56 -14.89 5.25
C GLY A 391 -27.20 -15.47 6.62
N GLY A 392 -26.12 -14.99 7.25
CA GLY A 392 -25.70 -15.43 8.57
C GLY A 392 -26.67 -15.07 9.71
N ARG A 393 -27.51 -14.05 9.53
CA ARG A 393 -28.58 -13.70 10.50
C ARG A 393 -29.81 -14.63 10.40
N ARG A 394 -30.09 -15.21 9.23
CA ARG A 394 -31.20 -16.15 9.04
C ARG A 394 -30.95 -17.54 9.67
N VAL A 395 -29.68 -17.94 9.77
CA VAL A 395 -29.29 -19.24 10.36
C VAL A 395 -29.20 -19.17 11.88
N ARG A 396 -29.16 -17.97 12.49
CA ARG A 396 -29.09 -17.78 13.95
C ARG A 396 -30.45 -17.43 14.60
N ARG A 397 -31.52 -17.37 13.82
CA ARG A 397 -32.91 -17.31 14.29
C ARG A 397 -33.58 -18.67 14.06
#